data_8aaa761f405c17b08572f91228d400f4
#
_entry.id   8aaa761f405c17b08572f91228d400f4
#
_cell.length_a   1.000
_cell.length_b   1.000
_cell.length_c   1.000
_cell.angle_alpha   90.00
_cell.angle_beta   90.00
_cell.angle_gamma   90.00
#
_symmetry.space_group_name_H-M   'P 1'
#
loop_
_entity.id
_entity.type
_entity.pdbx_description
1 polymer ?
#
loop_
_entity_poly.entity_id
_entity_poly.type
_entity_poly.pdbx_seq_one_letter_code
_entity_poly.pdbx_strand_id
1 'polypeptide(L)'
;MTTKREQVLTAIRTALTGTTGVSTRIYRSRVEPLSRGESPAIVIEPVSDTAQQNTSLPTLDWSLTVRVAIIVRGNVPDQLADPIVQDMHSKITADLTLGGYAIDVQPQSVEFEMMEADQPAGVISCLYLVRYRTTVADLSS
;
A
#
# COMPACT_ATOMS: atom_id res chain seq x y z
N MET A 1 12.51 11.94 -14.90
CA MET A 1 12.97 10.81 -14.09
C MET A 1 11.99 10.50 -12.99
N THR A 2 11.78 9.25 -12.71
CA THR A 2 10.85 8.80 -11.67
C THR A 2 11.56 8.79 -10.31
N THR A 3 10.91 9.33 -9.29
CA THR A 3 11.47 9.30 -7.93
C THR A 3 11.48 7.87 -7.38
N LYS A 4 12.34 7.61 -6.41
CA LYS A 4 12.37 6.30 -5.73
C LYS A 4 11.05 6.02 -5.02
N ARG A 5 10.39 7.05 -4.48
CA ARG A 5 9.05 6.89 -3.88
C ARG A 5 8.07 6.32 -4.90
N GLU A 6 8.04 6.86 -6.10
CA GLU A 6 7.15 6.38 -7.15
C GLU A 6 7.53 4.95 -7.58
N GLN A 7 8.81 4.64 -7.66
CA GLN A 7 9.28 3.29 -7.95
C GLN A 7 8.85 2.30 -6.87
N VAL A 8 8.91 2.70 -5.59
CA VAL A 8 8.42 1.88 -4.47
C VAL A 8 6.92 1.63 -4.59
N LEU A 9 6.13 2.66 -4.85
CA LEU A 9 4.68 2.50 -4.97
C LEU A 9 4.31 1.62 -6.17
N THR A 10 5.00 1.76 -7.28
CA THR A 10 4.81 0.90 -8.45
C THR A 10 5.19 -0.54 -8.15
N ALA A 11 6.26 -0.76 -7.39
CA ALA A 11 6.71 -2.10 -7.00
C ALA A 11 5.67 -2.77 -6.09
N ILE A 12 5.06 -2.01 -5.17
CA ILE A 12 3.99 -2.54 -4.33
C ILE A 12 2.80 -2.98 -5.20
N ARG A 13 2.38 -2.14 -6.14
CA ARG A 13 1.28 -2.49 -7.05
C ARG A 13 1.59 -3.74 -7.85
N THR A 14 2.79 -3.87 -8.35
CA THR A 14 3.24 -5.05 -9.09
C THR A 14 3.23 -6.29 -8.20
N ALA A 15 3.71 -6.17 -6.96
CA ALA A 15 3.74 -7.28 -6.02
C ALA A 15 2.32 -7.77 -5.69
N LEU A 16 1.33 -6.89 -5.68
CA LEU A 16 -0.05 -7.24 -5.35
C LEU A 16 -0.82 -7.83 -6.53
N THR A 17 -0.26 -7.85 -7.71
CA THR A 17 -0.90 -8.47 -8.89
C THR A 17 -1.20 -9.94 -8.59
N GLY A 18 -2.45 -10.35 -8.82
CA GLY A 18 -2.89 -11.72 -8.56
C GLY A 18 -3.40 -11.96 -7.14
N THR A 19 -3.57 -10.91 -6.33
CA THR A 19 -4.17 -11.06 -5.00
C THR A 19 -5.58 -11.63 -5.11
N THR A 20 -5.87 -12.59 -4.23
CA THR A 20 -7.14 -13.31 -4.21
C THR A 20 -8.33 -12.35 -4.13
N GLY A 21 -9.31 -12.57 -5.01
CA GLY A 21 -10.61 -11.91 -4.95
C GLY A 21 -10.69 -10.54 -5.57
N VAL A 22 -9.57 -9.88 -5.88
CA VAL A 22 -9.60 -8.51 -6.41
C VAL A 22 -9.40 -8.45 -7.92
N SER A 23 -8.99 -9.55 -8.56
CA SER A 23 -8.72 -9.60 -10.00
C SER A 23 -7.76 -8.48 -10.41
N THR A 24 -8.17 -7.60 -11.32
CA THR A 24 -7.36 -6.45 -11.75
C THR A 24 -7.72 -5.16 -11.01
N ARG A 25 -8.59 -5.23 -10.00
CA ARG A 25 -9.07 -4.04 -9.27
C ARG A 25 -8.08 -3.59 -8.21
N ILE A 26 -6.91 -3.16 -8.66
CA ILE A 26 -5.84 -2.61 -7.83
C ILE A 26 -5.56 -1.20 -8.33
N TYR A 27 -5.85 -0.19 -7.52
CA TYR A 27 -5.84 1.21 -7.92
C TYR A 27 -4.81 2.00 -7.13
N ARG A 28 -4.32 3.07 -7.75
CA ARG A 28 -3.39 4.02 -7.13
C ARG A 28 -4.11 5.34 -6.86
N SER A 29 -4.14 5.75 -5.58
CA SER A 29 -4.62 7.06 -5.14
C SER A 29 -5.96 7.45 -5.75
N ARG A 30 -6.88 6.50 -5.80
CA ARG A 30 -8.18 6.71 -6.42
C ARG A 30 -9.07 7.53 -5.49
N VAL A 31 -9.56 8.65 -5.98
CA VAL A 31 -10.46 9.54 -5.23
C VAL A 31 -11.94 9.31 -5.57
N GLU A 32 -12.24 8.67 -6.69
CA GLU A 32 -13.61 8.37 -7.08
C GLU A 32 -14.16 7.19 -6.29
N PRO A 33 -15.43 7.21 -5.86
CA PRO A 33 -16.03 6.06 -5.20
C PRO A 33 -16.04 4.84 -6.10
N LEU A 34 -15.90 3.67 -5.50
CA LEU A 34 -15.99 2.41 -6.22
C LEU A 34 -17.47 2.04 -6.44
N SER A 35 -17.78 1.58 -7.65
CA SER A 35 -19.10 1.02 -7.93
C SER A 35 -19.23 -0.37 -7.31
N ARG A 36 -20.47 -0.90 -7.27
CA ARG A 36 -20.70 -2.25 -6.73
C ARG A 36 -19.92 -3.32 -7.46
N GLY A 37 -19.74 -3.18 -8.77
CA GLY A 37 -19.00 -4.13 -9.58
C GLY A 37 -17.49 -4.07 -9.39
N GLU A 38 -17.00 -3.08 -8.67
CA GLU A 38 -15.58 -2.88 -8.41
C GLU A 38 -15.14 -3.38 -7.04
N SER A 39 -15.94 -4.19 -6.38
CA SER A 39 -15.64 -4.77 -5.07
C SER A 39 -15.48 -6.29 -5.19
N PRO A 40 -14.52 -6.93 -4.46
CA PRO A 40 -13.46 -6.32 -3.66
C PRO A 40 -12.41 -5.59 -4.49
N ALA A 41 -11.77 -4.60 -3.89
CA ALA A 41 -10.73 -3.84 -4.57
C ALA A 41 -9.63 -3.44 -3.58
N ILE A 42 -8.45 -3.15 -4.10
CA ILE A 42 -7.32 -2.64 -3.33
C ILE A 42 -6.99 -1.24 -3.85
N VAL A 43 -6.81 -0.30 -2.93
CA VAL A 43 -6.35 1.06 -3.25
C VAL A 43 -5.03 1.30 -2.52
N ILE A 44 -4.00 1.64 -3.26
CA ILE A 44 -2.66 1.93 -2.73
C ILE A 44 -2.48 3.44 -2.76
N GLU A 45 -2.16 4.04 -1.60
CA GLU A 45 -1.91 5.47 -1.55
C GLU A 45 -0.81 5.82 -0.55
N PRO A 46 0.05 6.78 -0.87
CA PRO A 46 1.01 7.29 0.10
C PRO A 46 0.29 8.17 1.12
N VAL A 47 0.67 8.05 2.39
CA VAL A 47 0.11 8.86 3.47
C VAL A 47 1.07 10.00 3.82
N SER A 48 2.34 9.66 4.04
CA SER A 48 3.37 10.64 4.37
C SER A 48 4.74 10.06 4.05
N ASP A 49 5.71 10.94 3.86
CA ASP A 49 7.08 10.54 3.58
C ASP A 49 8.00 11.51 4.30
N THR A 50 8.81 11.00 5.22
CA THR A 50 9.65 11.82 6.09
C THR A 50 11.12 11.49 5.82
N ALA A 51 11.92 12.52 5.60
CA ALA A 51 13.35 12.40 5.34
C ALA A 51 14.15 12.68 6.60
N GLN A 52 15.24 11.93 6.75
CA GLN A 52 16.20 12.14 7.84
C GLN A 52 17.61 11.92 7.31
N GLN A 53 18.51 12.85 7.63
CA GLN A 53 19.92 12.70 7.28
C GLN A 53 20.65 12.07 8.46
N ASN A 54 20.91 10.77 8.35
CA ASN A 54 21.50 9.97 9.42
C ASN A 54 23.01 9.81 9.30
N THR A 55 23.59 10.28 8.19
CA THR A 55 25.05 10.15 7.95
C THR A 55 25.62 11.48 7.51
N SER A 56 26.93 11.61 7.54
CA SER A 56 27.64 12.78 7.01
C SER A 56 27.76 12.75 5.49
N LEU A 57 27.38 11.64 4.84
CA LEU A 57 27.33 11.53 3.38
C LEU A 57 26.08 12.26 2.86
N PRO A 58 26.08 12.72 1.60
CA PRO A 58 24.94 13.44 1.04
C PRO A 58 23.80 12.48 0.66
N THR A 59 23.31 11.75 1.65
CA THR A 59 22.20 10.79 1.50
C THR A 59 21.08 11.12 2.48
N LEU A 60 19.86 10.81 2.07
CA LEU A 60 18.66 10.93 2.91
C LEU A 60 18.03 9.57 3.11
N ASP A 61 17.69 9.27 4.36
CA ASP A 61 16.88 8.10 4.69
C ASP A 61 15.42 8.54 4.79
N TRP A 62 14.56 7.89 4.02
CA TRP A 62 13.15 8.20 3.95
C TRP A 62 12.34 7.13 4.67
N SER A 63 11.27 7.56 5.33
CA SER A 63 10.27 6.69 5.92
C SER A 63 8.93 7.02 5.29
N LEU A 64 8.49 6.17 4.36
CA LEU A 64 7.25 6.33 3.64
C LEU A 64 6.16 5.49 4.29
N THR A 65 5.08 6.13 4.71
CA THR A 65 3.89 5.41 5.17
C THR A 65 2.96 5.22 3.99
N VAL A 66 2.65 3.97 3.67
CA VAL A 66 1.77 3.60 2.58
C VAL A 66 0.52 2.96 3.16
N ARG A 67 -0.64 3.43 2.71
CA ARG A 67 -1.91 2.79 3.02
C ARG A 67 -2.28 1.86 1.88
N VAL A 68 -2.50 0.58 2.22
CA VAL A 68 -3.07 -0.39 1.30
C VAL A 68 -4.47 -0.70 1.83
N ALA A 69 -5.47 -0.09 1.21
CA ALA A 69 -6.85 -0.20 1.66
C ALA A 69 -7.56 -1.30 0.85
N ILE A 70 -8.21 -2.21 1.56
CA ILE A 70 -9.04 -3.25 0.96
C ILE A 70 -10.49 -2.85 1.17
N ILE A 71 -11.23 -2.69 0.08
CA ILE A 71 -12.62 -2.27 0.11
C ILE A 71 -13.48 -3.47 -0.28
N VAL A 72 -14.38 -3.84 0.61
CA VAL A 72 -15.29 -4.98 0.40
C VAL A 72 -16.72 -4.57 0.71
N ARG A 73 -17.66 -5.25 0.06
CA ARG A 73 -19.10 -5.08 0.33
C ARG A 73 -19.68 -6.43 0.69
N GLY A 74 -20.50 -6.47 1.74
CA GLY A 74 -21.13 -7.69 2.21
C GLY A 74 -21.60 -7.55 3.64
N ASN A 75 -22.25 -8.58 4.17
CA ASN A 75 -22.86 -8.53 5.50
C ASN A 75 -21.84 -8.52 6.63
N VAL A 76 -20.67 -9.12 6.42
CA VAL A 76 -19.57 -9.14 7.39
C VAL A 76 -18.30 -8.73 6.66
N PRO A 77 -18.08 -7.42 6.43
CA PRO A 77 -16.98 -6.95 5.57
C PRO A 77 -15.59 -7.36 6.06
N ASP A 78 -15.35 -7.32 7.36
CA ASP A 78 -14.04 -7.70 7.91
C ASP A 78 -13.73 -9.17 7.66
N GLN A 79 -14.73 -10.05 7.78
CA GLN A 79 -14.56 -11.47 7.49
C GLN A 79 -14.30 -11.71 5.99
N LEU A 80 -15.01 -10.98 5.13
CA LEU A 80 -14.81 -11.10 3.68
C LEU A 80 -13.43 -10.62 3.25
N ALA A 81 -12.89 -9.61 3.92
CA ALA A 81 -11.59 -9.05 3.62
C ALA A 81 -10.43 -9.90 4.13
N ASP A 82 -10.65 -10.74 5.14
CA ASP A 82 -9.56 -11.45 5.82
C ASP A 82 -8.67 -12.26 4.88
N PRO A 83 -9.20 -13.12 3.98
CA PRO A 83 -8.31 -13.84 3.04
C PRO A 83 -7.57 -12.91 2.09
N ILE A 84 -8.17 -11.78 1.73
CA ILE A 84 -7.53 -10.77 0.86
C ILE A 84 -6.37 -10.11 1.60
N VAL A 85 -6.57 -9.75 2.88
CA VAL A 85 -5.53 -9.19 3.74
C VAL A 85 -4.35 -10.16 3.87
N GLN A 86 -4.65 -11.44 4.12
CA GLN A 86 -3.62 -12.47 4.27
C GLN A 86 -2.79 -12.60 3.00
N ASP A 87 -3.43 -12.69 1.84
CA ASP A 87 -2.74 -12.85 0.57
C ASP A 87 -1.95 -11.59 0.19
N MET A 88 -2.55 -10.42 0.41
CA MET A 88 -1.90 -9.14 0.16
C MET A 88 -0.65 -8.99 1.02
N HIS A 89 -0.76 -9.27 2.31
CA HIS A 89 0.38 -9.18 3.24
C HIS A 89 1.51 -10.11 2.83
N SER A 90 1.18 -11.35 2.47
CA SER A 90 2.17 -12.33 2.01
C SER A 90 2.91 -11.85 0.76
N LYS A 91 2.19 -11.21 -0.17
CA LYS A 91 2.80 -10.70 -1.40
C LYS A 91 3.71 -9.49 -1.14
N ILE A 92 3.31 -8.58 -0.26
CA ILE A 92 4.13 -7.41 0.07
C ILE A 92 5.41 -7.85 0.79
N THR A 93 5.30 -8.79 1.74
CA THR A 93 6.43 -9.21 2.54
C THR A 93 7.28 -10.30 1.90
N ALA A 94 6.90 -10.79 0.73
CA ALA A 94 7.69 -11.76 -0.02
C ALA A 94 9.06 -11.20 -0.42
N ASP A 95 9.14 -9.90 -0.68
CA ASP A 95 10.40 -9.21 -0.94
C ASP A 95 10.41 -7.88 -0.19
N LEU A 96 11.11 -7.84 0.93
CA LEU A 96 11.16 -6.65 1.79
C LEU A 96 11.93 -5.49 1.17
N THR A 97 12.64 -5.74 0.06
CA THR A 97 13.34 -4.68 -0.68
C THR A 97 12.53 -4.14 -1.85
N LEU A 98 11.38 -4.74 -2.15
CA LEU A 98 10.51 -4.35 -3.27
C LEU A 98 11.28 -4.24 -4.59
N GLY A 99 12.06 -5.27 -4.89
CA GLY A 99 12.87 -5.29 -6.11
C GLY A 99 14.14 -4.45 -6.03
N GLY A 100 14.58 -4.11 -4.83
CA GLY A 100 15.79 -3.32 -4.61
C GLY A 100 15.56 -1.84 -4.44
N TYR A 101 14.31 -1.37 -4.50
CA TYR A 101 13.99 0.06 -4.33
C TYR A 101 13.88 0.48 -2.87
N ALA A 102 13.66 -0.47 -1.96
CA ALA A 102 13.49 -0.20 -0.54
C ALA A 102 14.57 -0.89 0.28
N ILE A 103 14.82 -0.36 1.48
CA ILE A 103 15.69 -1.00 2.48
C ILE A 103 14.91 -2.11 3.19
N ASP A 104 13.71 -1.79 3.67
CA ASP A 104 12.80 -2.77 4.24
C ASP A 104 11.36 -2.27 4.19
N VAL A 105 10.44 -3.20 4.48
CA VAL A 105 9.00 -2.93 4.59
C VAL A 105 8.53 -3.53 5.90
N GLN A 106 7.84 -2.73 6.72
CA GLN A 106 7.33 -3.18 8.01
C GLN A 106 5.83 -2.90 8.11
N PRO A 107 5.02 -3.88 8.55
CA PRO A 107 3.64 -3.59 8.87
C PRO A 107 3.59 -2.64 10.08
N GLN A 108 2.70 -1.67 10.04
CA GLN A 108 2.59 -0.65 11.07
C GLN A 108 1.29 -0.80 11.86
N SER A 109 0.16 -0.88 11.16
CA SER A 109 -1.14 -1.03 11.79
C SER A 109 -2.17 -1.47 10.78
N VAL A 110 -3.31 -1.95 11.29
CA VAL A 110 -4.49 -2.25 10.49
C VAL A 110 -5.65 -1.49 11.11
N GLU A 111 -6.33 -0.68 10.32
CA GLU A 111 -7.46 0.11 10.77
C GLU A 111 -8.73 -0.33 10.05
N PHE A 112 -9.83 -0.35 10.77
CA PHE A 112 -11.12 -0.82 10.26
C PHE A 112 -12.11 0.31 10.22
N GLU A 113 -12.79 0.47 9.09
CA GLU A 113 -13.86 1.44 8.93
C GLU A 113 -15.04 0.76 8.25
N MET A 114 -16.19 0.77 8.91
CA MET A 114 -17.41 0.18 8.39
C MET A 114 -18.36 1.29 7.99
N MET A 115 -19.00 1.14 6.84
CA MET A 115 -19.93 2.12 6.31
C MET A 115 -21.30 1.47 6.11
N GLU A 116 -22.35 2.16 6.56
CA GLU A 116 -23.71 1.77 6.27
C GLU A 116 -24.08 2.24 4.86
N ALA A 117 -24.64 1.33 4.10
CA ALA A 117 -25.11 1.58 2.75
C ALA A 117 -26.20 0.57 2.43
N ASP A 118 -26.78 0.59 1.23
CA ASP A 118 -27.75 -0.43 0.79
C ASP A 118 -27.19 -1.84 0.99
N GLN A 119 -25.90 -1.99 0.76
CA GLN A 119 -25.14 -3.17 1.15
C GLN A 119 -24.01 -2.71 2.05
N PRO A 120 -23.83 -3.29 3.25
CA PRO A 120 -22.74 -2.90 4.13
C PRO A 120 -21.39 -2.96 3.42
N ALA A 121 -20.54 -1.98 3.70
CA ALA A 121 -19.22 -1.90 3.12
C ALA A 121 -18.20 -1.71 4.23
N GLY A 122 -17.00 -2.22 4.00
CA GLY A 122 -15.89 -2.05 4.93
C GLY A 122 -14.62 -1.64 4.19
N VAL A 123 -13.82 -0.82 4.84
CA VAL A 123 -12.48 -0.45 4.38
C VAL A 123 -11.50 -0.91 5.44
N ILE A 124 -10.63 -1.82 5.07
CA ILE A 124 -9.56 -2.30 5.94
C ILE A 124 -8.27 -1.67 5.44
N SER A 125 -7.74 -0.72 6.19
CA SER A 125 -6.54 0.03 5.83
C SER A 125 -5.35 -0.59 6.52
N CYS A 126 -4.47 -1.20 5.73
CA CYS A 126 -3.21 -1.75 6.21
C CYS A 126 -2.12 -0.73 5.97
N LEU A 127 -1.51 -0.24 7.04
CA LEU A 127 -0.45 0.75 6.95
C LEU A 127 0.90 0.04 7.02
N TYR A 128 1.76 0.36 6.05
CA TYR A 128 3.11 -0.16 5.97
C TYR A 128 4.11 0.98 6.02
N LEU A 129 5.19 0.77 6.73
CA LEU A 129 6.33 1.68 6.75
C LEU A 129 7.39 1.14 5.80
N VAL A 130 7.69 1.89 4.75
CA VAL A 130 8.70 1.53 3.76
C VAL A 130 9.88 2.47 3.93
N ARG A 131 11.04 1.91 4.18
CA ARG A 131 12.27 2.67 4.34
C ARG A 131 13.10 2.56 3.06
N TYR A 132 13.53 3.71 2.56
CA TYR A 132 14.37 3.77 1.37
C TYR A 132 15.34 4.93 1.48
N ARG A 133 16.31 4.98 0.59
CA ARG A 133 17.38 5.97 0.63
C ARG A 133 17.54 6.64 -0.73
N THR A 134 17.77 7.96 -0.70
CA THR A 134 18.12 8.73 -1.89
C THR A 134 19.35 9.57 -1.61
N THR A 135 19.93 10.16 -2.67
CA THR A 135 20.89 11.25 -2.50
C THR A 135 20.14 12.52 -2.10
N VAL A 136 20.84 13.48 -1.51
CA VAL A 136 20.24 14.74 -1.05
C VAL A 136 19.67 15.53 -2.24
N ALA A 137 20.38 15.52 -3.38
CA ALA A 137 20.01 16.37 -4.51
C ALA A 137 19.12 15.67 -5.54
N ASP A 138 18.97 14.34 -5.49
CA ASP A 138 18.26 13.59 -6.52
C ASP A 138 17.39 12.50 -5.89
N LEU A 139 16.07 12.70 -5.95
CA LEU A 139 15.10 11.77 -5.37
C LEU A 139 14.94 10.47 -6.18
N SER A 140 15.58 10.37 -7.34
CA SER A 140 15.57 9.15 -8.16
C SER A 140 16.80 8.26 -7.97
N SER A 141 17.75 8.72 -7.18
CA SER A 141 19.03 8.01 -6.96
C SER A 141 19.17 7.51 -5.54
#